data_9566ac996380f9407a057c8789807597
#
_entry.id   9566ac996380f9407a057c8789807597
#
_cell.length_a   1.000
_cell.length_b   1.000
_cell.length_c   1.000
_cell.angle_alpha   90.00
_cell.angle_beta   90.00
_cell.angle_gamma   90.00
#
_symmetry.space_group_name_H-M   'P 1'
#
loop_
_entity.id
_entity.type
_entity.pdbx_description
1 polymer ?
#
loop_
_entity_poly.entity_id
_entity_poly.type
_entity_poly.pdbx_seq_one_letter_code
_entity_poly.pdbx_strand_id
1 'polypeptide(L)'
;MTFVDTSALLAFLDRDATRHSDVVEAMTPVLAQRRGVTHNYVIVEAEALVHRRHGANPARRLLEDIVPLLDVAWIDPELHTAAVEAHLADLRRRTSLVDHMSFIVMRERDVDDVLALDRHFTEAGFNTRP
;
A
#
# COMPACT_ATOMS: atom_id res chain seq x y z
N MET A 1 -1.94 8.78 -11.26
CA MET A 1 -1.24 8.20 -10.09
C MET A 1 -2.00 6.99 -9.58
N THR A 2 -1.29 6.04 -9.02
CA THR A 2 -1.86 4.80 -8.47
C THR A 2 -1.31 4.61 -7.06
N PHE A 3 -2.18 4.43 -6.09
CA PHE A 3 -1.75 4.10 -4.73
C PHE A 3 -1.29 2.64 -4.67
N VAL A 4 -0.22 2.36 -3.93
CA VAL A 4 0.33 1.01 -3.76
C VAL A 4 0.20 0.61 -2.30
N ASP A 5 -0.64 -0.41 -2.08
CA ASP A 5 -0.92 -0.95 -0.74
C ASP A 5 0.08 -2.04 -0.33
N THR A 6 0.16 -2.29 0.96
CA THR A 6 0.96 -3.38 1.55
C THR A 6 0.72 -4.71 0.85
N SER A 7 -0.53 -5.07 0.60
CA SER A 7 -0.89 -6.35 -0.03
C SER A 7 -0.28 -6.52 -1.43
N ALA A 8 -0.22 -5.43 -2.20
CA ALA A 8 0.42 -5.45 -3.52
C ALA A 8 1.93 -5.58 -3.41
N LEU A 9 2.56 -4.86 -2.48
CA LEU A 9 4.01 -4.96 -2.25
C LEU A 9 4.42 -6.38 -1.83
N LEU A 10 3.65 -7.00 -0.95
CA LEU A 10 3.90 -8.39 -0.52
C LEU A 10 3.82 -9.36 -1.69
N ALA A 11 2.76 -9.29 -2.49
CA ALA A 11 2.57 -10.18 -3.64
C ALA A 11 3.59 -9.93 -4.75
N PHE A 12 4.04 -8.70 -4.92
CA PHE A 12 5.09 -8.35 -5.89
C PHE A 12 6.43 -9.01 -5.53
N LEU A 13 6.74 -9.11 -4.24
CA LEU A 13 8.00 -9.67 -3.74
C LEU A 13 7.95 -11.19 -3.49
N ASP A 14 6.76 -11.78 -3.45
CA ASP A 14 6.57 -13.20 -3.19
C ASP A 14 6.20 -13.93 -4.48
N ARG A 15 7.17 -14.65 -5.06
CA ARG A 15 6.98 -15.42 -6.31
C ARG A 15 5.95 -16.53 -6.17
N ASP A 16 5.70 -17.01 -4.95
CA ASP A 16 4.75 -18.09 -4.67
C ASP A 16 3.34 -17.56 -4.36
N ALA A 17 3.16 -16.26 -4.28
CA ALA A 17 1.84 -15.67 -4.07
C ALA A 17 0.91 -15.99 -5.25
N THR A 18 -0.34 -16.36 -4.94
CA THR A 18 -1.35 -16.73 -5.95
C THR A 18 -1.56 -15.65 -7.01
N ARG A 19 -1.51 -14.39 -6.61
CA ARG A 19 -1.74 -13.25 -7.49
C ARG A 19 -0.43 -12.57 -7.95
N HIS A 20 0.71 -13.24 -7.77
CA HIS A 20 2.02 -12.65 -8.09
C HIS A 20 2.10 -12.12 -9.52
N SER A 21 1.74 -12.95 -10.51
CA SER A 21 1.81 -12.56 -11.94
C SER A 21 0.94 -11.36 -12.26
N ASP A 22 -0.29 -11.34 -11.73
CA ASP A 22 -1.23 -10.22 -11.94
C ASP A 22 -0.68 -8.93 -11.34
N VAL A 23 -0.11 -9.03 -10.14
CA VAL A 23 0.48 -7.86 -9.46
C VAL A 23 1.72 -7.36 -10.20
N VAL A 24 2.59 -8.25 -10.67
CA VAL A 24 3.77 -7.88 -11.45
C VAL A 24 3.35 -7.14 -12.73
N GLU A 25 2.36 -7.67 -13.46
CA GLU A 25 1.86 -7.04 -14.67
C GLU A 25 1.30 -5.63 -14.40
N ALA A 26 0.51 -5.48 -13.33
CA ALA A 26 -0.11 -4.20 -13.00
C ALA A 26 0.89 -3.19 -12.41
N MET A 27 1.83 -3.64 -11.60
CA MET A 27 2.75 -2.76 -10.85
C MET A 27 3.97 -2.32 -11.65
N THR A 28 4.48 -3.16 -12.55
CA THR A 28 5.69 -2.86 -13.33
C THR A 28 5.60 -1.51 -14.06
N PRO A 29 4.53 -1.22 -14.83
CA PRO A 29 4.44 0.09 -15.49
C PRO A 29 4.29 1.25 -14.51
N VAL A 30 3.63 1.05 -13.38
CA VAL A 30 3.48 2.07 -12.34
C VAL A 30 4.85 2.48 -11.78
N LEU A 31 5.70 1.50 -11.49
CA LEU A 31 7.06 1.75 -11.01
C LEU A 31 7.95 2.38 -12.10
N ALA A 32 7.91 1.83 -13.31
CA ALA A 32 8.73 2.31 -14.43
C ALA A 32 8.44 3.78 -14.77
N GLN A 33 7.19 4.19 -14.70
CA GLN A 33 6.73 5.55 -14.98
C GLN A 33 6.76 6.46 -13.75
N ARG A 34 7.17 5.96 -12.60
CA ARG A 34 7.17 6.68 -11.31
C ARG A 34 5.81 7.30 -10.98
N ARG A 35 4.75 6.54 -11.21
CA ARG A 35 3.37 6.97 -11.00
C ARG A 35 2.72 6.33 -9.77
N GLY A 36 3.50 5.71 -8.92
CA GLY A 36 3.04 5.10 -7.68
C GLY A 36 3.12 6.05 -6.49
N VAL A 37 2.09 6.05 -5.66
CA VAL A 37 2.04 6.76 -4.37
C VAL A 37 1.87 5.73 -3.26
N THR A 38 2.54 5.92 -2.16
CA THR A 38 2.30 5.17 -0.92
C THR A 38 2.53 6.10 0.27
N HIS A 39 2.52 5.58 1.49
CA HIS A 39 2.90 6.35 2.67
C HIS A 39 3.82 5.54 3.59
N ASN A 40 4.44 6.23 4.54
CA ASN A 40 5.46 5.61 5.40
C ASN A 40 4.92 4.48 6.28
N TYR A 41 3.65 4.49 6.69
CA TYR A 41 3.10 3.37 7.49
C TYR A 41 2.91 2.10 6.64
N VAL A 42 2.56 2.23 5.36
CA VAL A 42 2.56 1.09 4.42
C VAL A 42 3.98 0.51 4.29
N ILE A 43 4.99 1.37 4.14
CA ILE A 43 6.39 0.93 4.01
C ILE A 43 6.83 0.15 5.25
N VAL A 44 6.55 0.67 6.44
CA VAL A 44 6.92 0.02 7.71
C VAL A 44 6.20 -1.32 7.87
N GLU A 45 4.89 -1.37 7.58
CA GLU A 45 4.11 -2.61 7.64
C GLU A 45 4.61 -3.64 6.62
N ALA A 46 4.82 -3.23 5.38
CA ALA A 46 5.30 -4.11 4.31
C ALA A 46 6.70 -4.65 4.63
N GLU A 47 7.61 -3.81 5.08
CA GLU A 47 8.96 -4.24 5.46
C GLU A 47 8.91 -5.29 6.58
N ALA A 48 8.16 -5.04 7.64
CA ALA A 48 8.06 -5.96 8.76
C ALA A 48 7.52 -7.33 8.33
N LEU A 49 6.51 -7.36 7.47
CA LEU A 49 5.92 -8.61 6.96
C LEU A 49 6.85 -9.33 5.98
N VAL A 50 7.47 -8.63 5.05
CA VAL A 50 8.40 -9.20 4.07
C VAL A 50 9.62 -9.78 4.78
N HIS A 51 10.21 -9.03 5.70
CA HIS A 51 11.39 -9.45 6.45
C HIS A 51 11.10 -10.73 7.26
N ARG A 52 9.97 -10.76 7.95
CA ARG A 52 9.59 -11.92 8.77
C ARG A 52 9.29 -13.16 7.94
N ARG A 53 8.62 -13.00 6.79
CA ARG A 53 8.16 -14.12 5.95
C ARG A 53 9.20 -14.61 4.96
N HIS A 54 10.03 -13.71 4.42
CA HIS A 54 10.91 -13.99 3.28
C HIS A 54 12.38 -13.66 3.52
N GLY A 55 12.71 -13.03 4.65
CA GLY A 55 14.09 -12.76 5.05
C GLY A 55 14.66 -11.44 4.54
N ALA A 56 15.99 -11.31 4.70
CA ALA A 56 16.72 -10.05 4.50
C ALA A 56 16.73 -9.57 3.03
N ASN A 57 16.91 -10.48 2.07
CA ASN A 57 17.07 -10.07 0.67
C ASN A 57 15.82 -9.41 0.09
N PRO A 58 14.59 -9.99 0.23
CA PRO A 58 13.38 -9.30 -0.19
C PRO A 58 13.11 -8.01 0.56
N ALA A 59 13.42 -7.94 1.87
CA ALA A 59 13.29 -6.71 2.63
C ALA A 59 14.21 -5.60 2.10
N ARG A 60 15.45 -5.95 1.75
CA ARG A 60 16.41 -5.04 1.12
C ARG A 60 15.89 -4.54 -0.23
N ARG A 61 15.39 -5.44 -1.07
CA ARG A 61 14.80 -5.06 -2.36
C ARG A 61 13.65 -4.08 -2.21
N LEU A 62 12.77 -4.30 -1.24
CA LEU A 62 11.69 -3.37 -0.95
C LEU A 62 12.22 -1.95 -0.69
N LEU A 63 13.16 -1.83 0.23
CA LEU A 63 13.65 -0.53 0.68
C LEU A 63 14.61 0.15 -0.29
N GLU A 64 15.46 -0.62 -0.98
CA GLU A 64 16.50 -0.05 -1.86
C GLU A 64 16.06 0.08 -3.31
N ASP A 65 15.19 -0.83 -3.81
CA ASP A 65 14.86 -0.89 -5.24
C ASP A 65 13.44 -0.42 -5.56
N ILE A 66 12.46 -0.69 -4.67
CA ILE A 66 11.05 -0.41 -4.94
C ILE A 66 10.63 0.95 -4.36
N VAL A 67 10.83 1.16 -3.07
CA VAL A 67 10.43 2.40 -2.39
C VAL A 67 10.99 3.66 -3.07
N PRO A 68 12.27 3.70 -3.53
CA PRO A 68 12.78 4.88 -4.22
C PRO A 68 12.07 5.24 -5.54
N LEU A 69 11.29 4.31 -6.10
CA LEU A 69 10.50 4.54 -7.32
C LEU A 69 9.10 5.08 -7.01
N LEU A 70 8.71 5.11 -5.74
CA LEU A 70 7.39 5.56 -5.28
C LEU A 70 7.46 6.99 -4.73
N ASP A 71 6.37 7.72 -4.90
CA ASP A 71 6.16 8.97 -4.20
C ASP A 71 5.61 8.66 -2.81
N VAL A 72 6.39 8.96 -1.77
CA VAL A 72 6.02 8.65 -0.39
C VAL A 72 5.35 9.86 0.25
N ALA A 73 4.05 9.73 0.55
CA ALA A 73 3.32 10.68 1.37
C ALA A 73 3.67 10.43 2.84
N TRP A 74 4.42 11.31 3.45
CA TRP A 74 4.78 11.18 4.86
C TRP A 74 3.61 11.55 5.75
N ILE A 75 3.21 10.62 6.62
CA ILE A 75 2.11 10.83 7.57
C ILE A 75 2.59 11.75 8.68
N ASP A 76 2.02 12.95 8.73
CA ASP A 76 2.28 13.90 9.80
C ASP A 76 1.35 13.64 11.01
N PRO A 77 1.58 14.31 12.16
CA PRO A 77 0.73 14.10 13.34
C PRO A 77 -0.75 14.42 13.10
N GLU A 78 -1.06 15.40 12.26
CA GLU A 78 -2.44 15.79 11.96
C GLU A 78 -3.17 14.71 11.16
N LEU A 79 -2.53 14.18 10.12
CA LEU A 79 -3.09 13.10 9.32
C LEU A 79 -3.21 11.81 10.14
N HIS A 80 -2.22 11.51 10.97
CA HIS A 80 -2.27 10.38 11.91
C HIS A 80 -3.49 10.49 12.82
N THR A 81 -3.72 11.64 13.42
CA THR A 81 -4.88 11.88 14.30
C THR A 81 -6.20 11.68 13.56
N ALA A 82 -6.32 12.22 12.35
CA ALA A 82 -7.52 12.04 11.52
C ALA A 82 -7.78 10.57 11.21
N ALA A 83 -6.74 9.81 10.89
CA ALA A 83 -6.85 8.38 10.62
C ALA A 83 -7.28 7.60 11.88
N VAL A 84 -6.73 7.95 13.04
CA VAL A 84 -7.13 7.33 14.33
C VAL A 84 -8.62 7.59 14.61
N GLU A 85 -9.09 8.81 14.41
CA GLU A 85 -10.52 9.15 14.61
C GLU A 85 -11.42 8.35 13.66
N ALA A 86 -11.06 8.26 12.38
CA ALA A 86 -11.80 7.47 11.40
C ALA A 86 -11.82 5.98 11.76
N HIS A 87 -10.68 5.46 12.21
CA HIS A 87 -10.55 4.06 12.61
C HIS A 87 -11.40 3.76 13.85
N LEU A 88 -11.36 4.60 14.88
CA LEU A 88 -12.14 4.43 16.10
C LEU A 88 -13.66 4.46 15.83
N ALA A 89 -14.11 5.25 14.87
CA ALA A 89 -15.51 5.29 14.45
C ALA A 89 -15.95 4.03 13.68
N ASP A 90 -15.01 3.19 13.24
CA ASP A 90 -15.25 2.05 12.34
C ASP A 90 -14.63 0.73 12.85
N LEU A 91 -14.40 0.60 14.16
CA LEU A 91 -13.70 -0.55 14.75
C LEU A 91 -14.38 -1.90 14.53
N ARG A 92 -15.69 -1.92 14.26
CA ARG A 92 -16.41 -3.17 13.99
C ARG A 92 -16.08 -3.78 12.64
N ARG A 93 -15.58 -2.99 11.70
CA ARG A 93 -15.10 -3.46 10.41
C ARG A 93 -13.68 -3.97 10.55
N ARG A 94 -13.27 -4.84 9.63
CA ARG A 94 -11.89 -5.37 9.61
C ARG A 94 -10.90 -4.45 8.89
N THR A 95 -11.30 -3.24 8.61
CA THR A 95 -10.44 -2.20 8.04
C THR A 95 -9.41 -1.80 9.09
N SER A 96 -8.14 -1.82 8.73
CA SER A 96 -7.04 -1.49 9.64
C SER A 96 -6.84 0.02 9.77
N LEU A 97 -6.04 0.42 10.78
CA LEU A 97 -5.61 1.82 10.90
C LEU A 97 -4.81 2.27 9.68
N VAL A 98 -3.95 1.39 9.15
CA VAL A 98 -3.16 1.68 7.93
C VAL A 98 -4.09 1.90 6.73
N ASP A 99 -5.15 1.12 6.60
CA ASP A 99 -6.14 1.30 5.53
C ASP A 99 -6.81 2.68 5.62
N HIS A 100 -7.21 3.10 6.82
CA HIS A 100 -7.79 4.44 7.01
C HIS A 100 -6.81 5.56 6.64
N MET A 101 -5.53 5.41 6.97
CA MET A 101 -4.49 6.35 6.54
C MET A 101 -4.39 6.39 5.01
N SER A 102 -4.41 5.22 4.39
CA SER A 102 -4.35 5.10 2.92
C SER A 102 -5.53 5.80 2.25
N PHE A 103 -6.75 5.61 2.77
CA PHE A 103 -7.95 6.25 2.23
C PHE A 103 -7.85 7.79 2.33
N ILE A 104 -7.36 8.31 3.44
CA ILE A 104 -7.19 9.76 3.61
C ILE A 104 -6.14 10.30 2.63
N VAL A 105 -4.99 9.65 2.52
CA VAL A 105 -3.93 10.05 1.58
C VAL A 105 -4.45 10.06 0.15
N MET A 106 -5.17 9.02 -0.26
CA MET A 106 -5.72 8.92 -1.60
C MET A 106 -6.71 10.05 -1.90
N ARG A 107 -7.60 10.35 -0.95
CA ARG A 107 -8.58 11.44 -1.10
C ARG A 107 -7.93 12.82 -1.16
N GLU A 108 -6.95 13.07 -0.30
CA GLU A 108 -6.21 14.35 -0.30
C GLU A 108 -5.43 14.58 -1.59
N ARG A 109 -4.98 13.52 -2.25
CA ARG A 109 -4.18 13.59 -3.47
C ARG A 109 -4.99 13.37 -4.75
N ASP A 110 -6.30 13.23 -4.64
CA ASP A 110 -7.19 12.91 -5.77
C ASP A 110 -6.73 11.67 -6.54
N VAL A 111 -6.33 10.63 -5.80
CA VAL A 111 -5.92 9.32 -6.36
C VAL A 111 -7.06 8.34 -6.17
N ASP A 112 -7.63 7.85 -7.27
CA ASP A 112 -8.75 6.92 -7.25
C ASP A 112 -8.34 5.48 -7.48
N ASP A 113 -7.21 5.24 -8.15
CA ASP A 113 -6.71 3.91 -8.50
C ASP A 113 -5.77 3.39 -7.41
N VAL A 114 -5.92 2.10 -7.06
CA VAL A 114 -5.08 1.44 -6.07
C VAL A 114 -4.70 0.04 -6.51
N LEU A 115 -3.44 -0.34 -6.28
CA LEU A 115 -2.97 -1.71 -6.34
C LEU A 115 -3.11 -2.33 -4.96
N ALA A 116 -4.09 -3.22 -4.80
CA ALA A 116 -4.39 -3.91 -3.55
C ALA A 116 -5.08 -5.24 -3.83
N LEU A 117 -4.94 -6.21 -2.92
CA LEU A 117 -5.53 -7.54 -3.07
C LEU A 117 -6.72 -7.79 -2.14
N ASP A 118 -7.00 -6.89 -1.22
CA ASP A 118 -8.16 -6.99 -0.33
C ASP A 118 -9.34 -6.16 -0.84
N ARG A 119 -10.51 -6.35 -0.21
CA ARG A 119 -11.74 -5.67 -0.61
C ARG A 119 -11.93 -4.31 0.06
N HIS A 120 -11.09 -3.94 1.00
CA HIS A 120 -11.29 -2.72 1.79
C HIS A 120 -11.31 -1.45 0.94
N PHE A 121 -10.44 -1.39 -0.07
CA PHE A 121 -10.37 -0.23 -0.98
C PHE A 121 -11.60 -0.15 -1.89
N THR A 122 -12.04 -1.29 -2.44
CA THR A 122 -13.26 -1.34 -3.26
C THR A 122 -14.48 -0.91 -2.43
N GLU A 123 -14.61 -1.41 -1.21
CA GLU A 123 -15.69 -1.05 -0.29
C GLU A 123 -15.64 0.43 0.08
N ALA A 124 -14.47 1.04 0.11
CA ALA A 124 -14.29 2.46 0.36
C ALA A 124 -14.52 3.34 -0.88
N GLY A 125 -14.79 2.76 -2.05
CA GLY A 125 -15.13 3.47 -3.28
C GLY A 125 -13.98 3.72 -4.24
N PHE A 126 -12.82 3.08 -4.04
CA PHE A 126 -11.66 3.20 -4.93
C PHE A 126 -11.64 2.14 -6.03
N ASN A 127 -10.94 2.42 -7.11
CA ASN A 127 -10.75 1.50 -8.23
C ASN A 127 -9.59 0.54 -7.92
N THR A 128 -9.89 -0.69 -7.53
CA THR A 128 -8.90 -1.67 -7.12
C THR A 128 -8.39 -2.47 -8.31
N ARG A 129 -7.07 -2.65 -8.38
CA ARG A 129 -6.35 -3.51 -9.32
C ARG A 129 -5.39 -4.43 -8.57
N PRO A 130 -4.97 -5.51 -9.13
CA PRO A 130 -5.27 -6.11 -10.43
C PRO A 130 -6.69 -6.56 -10.61
#